data_755f62668f125afaed32948854085d7c
#
_entry.id   755f62668f125afaed32948854085d7c
#
_cell.length_a   1.000
_cell.length_b   1.000
_cell.length_c   1.000
_cell.angle_alpha   90.00
_cell.angle_beta   90.00
_cell.angle_gamma   90.00
#
_symmetry.space_group_name_H-M   'P 1'
#
loop_
_entity.id
_entity.type
_entity.pdbx_description
1 polymer ?
#
loop_
_entity_poly.entity_id
_entity_poly.type
_entity_poly.pdbx_seq_one_letter_code
_entity_poly.pdbx_strand_id
1 'polypeptide(L)'
;MTQNHSDIRTRFIFDDMPIRGMHIRLEKVWHHIVNQKHYPVAIRRALGELLAAGALLSANLKNEGALIVQVQGQGRLKMLVVEATSENTVRATARWDETAEIRDDESLTALLGENSVFVLTHQPKDADPWQGVVPLEGDSIAQMLVNYMKRSEQLDTYITLAADDHAAGALLLQRLPEEELDDAAWEHVTTLAQTLTPQELTGLDAHHALYRLYHETPPRVFEPEAIEFACTCSRGKVSDMLLMLGGQEIGGVVAEQGSIQIDCDFCHSKYVFDETDVNALFGADVVNAVRQENERLQ
;
A
#
# COMPACT_ATOMS: atom_id res chain seq x y z
N MET A 1 31.35 -6.13 -5.55
CA MET A 1 30.00 -6.10 -6.16
C MET A 1 29.15 -5.27 -5.22
N THR A 2 28.86 -4.02 -5.57
CA THR A 2 27.96 -3.16 -4.81
C THR A 2 26.57 -3.74 -4.93
N GLN A 3 26.08 -4.38 -3.87
CA GLN A 3 24.69 -4.77 -3.77
C GLN A 3 23.85 -3.51 -3.91
N ASN A 4 22.93 -3.53 -4.85
CA ASN A 4 22.06 -2.41 -5.18
C ASN A 4 20.96 -2.33 -4.11
N HIS A 5 21.21 -1.56 -3.05
CA HIS A 5 20.39 -1.44 -1.84
C HIS A 5 19.17 -0.49 -2.00
N SER A 6 18.53 -0.48 -3.17
CA SER A 6 17.52 0.53 -3.48
C SER A 6 16.10 0.22 -3.00
N ASP A 7 15.75 -1.06 -2.81
CA ASP A 7 14.39 -1.49 -2.42
C ASP A 7 14.53 -2.60 -1.39
N ILE A 8 14.69 -2.19 -0.13
CA ILE A 8 15.01 -3.12 0.94
C ILE A 8 14.27 -2.81 2.24
N ARG A 9 14.02 -3.89 2.97
CA ARG A 9 13.62 -3.90 4.36
C ARG A 9 14.77 -4.41 5.21
N THR A 10 15.17 -3.64 6.23
CA THR A 10 16.24 -4.00 7.15
C THR A 10 15.67 -4.05 8.56
N ARG A 11 15.73 -5.21 9.20
CA ARG A 11 15.35 -5.39 10.60
C ARG A 11 16.55 -5.18 11.50
N PHE A 12 16.31 -4.70 12.71
CA PHE A 12 17.35 -4.55 13.73
C PHE A 12 16.76 -4.72 15.14
N ILE A 13 17.65 -4.95 16.12
CA ILE A 13 17.28 -5.08 17.54
C ILE A 13 18.36 -4.45 18.39
N PHE A 14 17.97 -3.83 19.49
CA PHE A 14 18.92 -3.40 20.51
C PHE A 14 19.19 -4.57 21.46
N ASP A 15 20.46 -4.99 21.58
CA ASP A 15 20.80 -6.17 22.41
C ASP A 15 20.64 -5.92 23.90
N ASP A 16 20.79 -4.66 24.35
CA ASP A 16 20.67 -4.26 25.76
C ASP A 16 19.29 -3.71 26.15
N MET A 17 18.35 -3.65 25.20
CA MET A 17 17.02 -3.11 25.42
C MET A 17 15.99 -3.93 24.64
N PRO A 18 14.79 -4.22 25.20
CA PRO A 18 13.75 -4.96 24.50
C PRO A 18 13.02 -4.09 23.47
N ILE A 19 13.79 -3.56 22.52
CA ILE A 19 13.33 -2.74 21.42
C ILE A 19 13.79 -3.36 20.10
N ARG A 20 12.86 -3.64 19.22
CA ARG A 20 13.12 -3.99 17.83
C ARG A 20 12.80 -2.84 16.90
N GLY A 21 13.41 -2.83 15.75
CA GLY A 21 13.11 -1.84 14.74
C GLY A 21 13.19 -2.37 13.32
N MET A 22 12.74 -1.54 12.40
CA MET A 22 12.74 -1.85 10.98
C MET A 22 12.90 -0.56 10.18
N HIS A 23 13.78 -0.59 9.19
CA HIS A 23 13.99 0.48 8.24
C HIS A 23 13.57 0.00 6.84
N ILE A 24 12.82 0.82 6.12
CA ILE A 24 12.39 0.60 4.74
C ILE A 24 12.92 1.75 3.88
N ARG A 25 13.43 1.41 2.70
CA ARG A 25 13.68 2.37 1.63
C ARG A 25 13.32 1.74 0.29
N LEU A 26 12.42 2.39 -0.43
CA LEU A 26 11.91 1.95 -1.72
C LEU A 26 12.18 3.04 -2.76
N GLU A 27 13.00 2.76 -3.75
CA GLU A 27 13.39 3.69 -4.81
C GLU A 27 12.86 3.24 -6.17
N LYS A 28 13.28 2.08 -6.67
CA LYS A 28 12.84 1.57 -7.99
C LYS A 28 11.37 1.17 -7.98
N VAL A 29 10.93 0.51 -6.91
CA VAL A 29 9.52 0.17 -6.70
C VAL A 29 8.68 1.44 -6.69
N TRP A 30 9.13 2.47 -5.97
CA TRP A 30 8.46 3.76 -5.92
C TRP A 30 8.39 4.42 -7.29
N HIS A 31 9.52 4.53 -7.99
CA HIS A 31 9.55 5.08 -9.36
C HIS A 31 8.66 4.29 -10.31
N HIS A 32 8.63 2.96 -10.20
CA HIS A 32 7.74 2.15 -11.02
C HIS A 32 6.27 2.53 -10.82
N ILE A 33 5.83 2.68 -9.57
CA ILE A 33 4.45 3.03 -9.22
C ILE A 33 4.07 4.44 -9.68
N VAL A 34 4.91 5.45 -9.41
CA VAL A 34 4.57 6.85 -9.75
C VAL A 34 4.65 7.15 -11.24
N ASN A 35 5.40 6.35 -12.00
CA ASN A 35 5.46 6.49 -13.46
C ASN A 35 4.27 5.87 -14.19
N GLN A 36 3.44 5.07 -13.51
CA GLN A 36 2.24 4.46 -14.12
C GLN A 36 1.11 5.48 -14.31
N LYS A 37 1.01 6.46 -13.42
CA LYS A 37 -0.05 7.47 -13.42
C LYS A 37 0.47 8.80 -12.88
N HIS A 38 -0.02 9.91 -13.42
CA HIS A 38 0.32 11.23 -12.91
C HIS A 38 -0.46 11.53 -11.62
N TYR A 39 0.20 11.36 -10.47
CA TYR A 39 -0.37 11.67 -9.16
C TYR A 39 -0.07 13.12 -8.76
N PRO A 40 -1.05 13.94 -8.30
CA PRO A 40 -0.78 15.21 -7.63
C PRO A 40 0.20 15.04 -6.47
N VAL A 41 1.05 16.03 -6.21
CA VAL A 41 2.16 15.94 -5.23
C VAL A 41 1.69 15.48 -3.84
N ALA A 42 0.59 16.07 -3.34
CA ALA A 42 0.04 15.71 -2.02
C ALA A 42 -0.44 14.25 -1.96
N ILE A 43 -1.09 13.75 -3.03
CA ILE A 43 -1.54 12.36 -3.13
C ILE A 43 -0.34 11.42 -3.28
N ARG A 44 0.62 11.78 -4.13
CA ARG A 44 1.84 11.01 -4.35
C ARG A 44 2.61 10.81 -3.04
N ARG A 45 2.80 11.87 -2.25
CA ARG A 45 3.43 11.79 -0.94
C ARG A 45 2.69 10.81 -0.02
N ALA A 46 1.37 10.96 0.13
CA ALA A 46 0.57 10.06 0.96
C ALA A 46 0.59 8.61 0.48
N LEU A 47 0.59 8.38 -0.85
CA LEU A 47 0.70 7.04 -1.43
C LEU A 47 2.06 6.38 -1.12
N GLY A 48 3.16 7.14 -1.21
CA GLY A 48 4.49 6.65 -0.88
C GLY A 48 4.66 6.34 0.61
N GLU A 49 4.12 7.19 1.49
CA GLU A 49 4.08 6.92 2.93
C GLU A 49 3.29 5.64 3.23
N LEU A 50 2.12 5.43 2.59
CA LEU A 50 1.32 4.23 2.77
C LEU A 50 2.03 2.98 2.19
N LEU A 51 2.75 3.13 1.06
CA LEU A 51 3.55 2.05 0.47
C LEU A 51 4.64 1.58 1.43
N ALA A 52 5.41 2.51 2.00
CA ALA A 52 6.44 2.20 2.98
C ALA A 52 5.84 1.54 4.24
N ALA A 53 4.68 2.04 4.69
CA ALA A 53 3.93 1.44 5.80
C ALA A 53 3.45 0.02 5.50
N GLY A 54 2.91 -0.24 4.32
CA GLY A 54 2.51 -1.59 3.88
C GLY A 54 3.69 -2.56 3.86
N ALA A 55 4.84 -2.11 3.37
CA ALA A 55 6.10 -2.88 3.38
C ALA A 55 6.60 -3.18 4.80
N LEU A 56 6.42 -2.25 5.76
CA LEU A 56 6.70 -2.50 7.18
C LEU A 56 5.78 -3.58 7.76
N LEU A 57 4.48 -3.41 7.57
CA LEU A 57 3.47 -4.27 8.19
C LEU A 57 3.51 -5.71 7.66
N SER A 58 3.81 -5.88 6.35
CA SER A 58 3.91 -7.20 5.72
C SER A 58 5.01 -8.08 6.31
N ALA A 59 6.02 -7.49 6.97
CA ALA A 59 7.08 -8.23 7.66
C ALA A 59 6.56 -9.16 8.77
N ASN A 60 5.36 -8.89 9.28
CA ASN A 60 4.74 -9.67 10.36
C ASN A 60 3.77 -10.75 9.84
N LEU A 61 3.64 -10.91 8.52
CA LEU A 61 2.84 -12.00 7.95
C LEU A 61 3.48 -13.35 8.28
N LYS A 62 2.77 -14.15 9.08
CA LYS A 62 3.25 -15.46 9.53
C LYS A 62 3.01 -16.57 8.50
N ASN A 63 2.02 -16.38 7.64
CA ASN A 63 1.58 -17.35 6.63
C ASN A 63 1.69 -16.74 5.24
N GLU A 64 1.74 -17.60 4.21
CA GLU A 64 1.60 -17.15 2.82
C GLU A 64 0.29 -16.38 2.62
N GLY A 65 0.39 -15.24 1.97
CA GLY A 65 -0.76 -14.39 1.71
C GLY A 65 -0.40 -12.92 1.49
N ALA A 66 -1.41 -12.08 1.57
CA ALA A 66 -1.29 -10.64 1.35
C ALA A 66 -1.86 -9.83 2.51
N LEU A 67 -1.25 -8.68 2.74
CA LEU A 67 -1.75 -7.61 3.57
C LEU A 67 -2.20 -6.47 2.66
N ILE A 68 -3.46 -6.08 2.76
CA ILE A 68 -4.00 -4.95 2.02
C ILE A 68 -4.27 -3.83 3.02
N VAL A 69 -3.63 -2.69 2.80
CA VAL A 69 -3.78 -1.49 3.61
C VAL A 69 -4.49 -0.44 2.78
N GLN A 70 -5.63 0.04 3.27
CA GLN A 70 -6.43 1.04 2.57
C GLN A 70 -6.73 2.22 3.46
N VAL A 71 -6.70 3.41 2.88
CA VAL A 71 -7.26 4.63 3.45
C VAL A 71 -8.38 5.07 2.53
N GLN A 72 -9.60 5.16 3.05
CA GLN A 72 -10.80 5.52 2.27
C GLN A 72 -11.37 6.82 2.79
N GLY A 73 -11.72 7.72 1.87
CA GLY A 73 -12.27 9.04 2.16
C GLY A 73 -13.52 9.37 1.36
N GLN A 74 -14.26 10.36 1.84
CA GLN A 74 -15.43 10.94 1.15
C GLN A 74 -15.09 12.22 0.40
N GLY A 75 -13.88 12.78 0.65
CA GLY A 75 -13.38 14.01 0.03
C GLY A 75 -12.90 13.84 -1.41
N ARG A 76 -11.95 14.67 -1.82
CA ARG A 76 -11.33 14.62 -3.17
C ARG A 76 -10.44 13.38 -3.35
N LEU A 77 -9.74 12.97 -2.33
CA LEU A 77 -9.05 11.67 -2.29
C LEU A 77 -10.06 10.61 -1.84
N LYS A 78 -10.36 9.66 -2.72
CA LYS A 78 -11.33 8.61 -2.48
C LYS A 78 -10.70 7.38 -1.82
N MET A 79 -9.48 7.03 -2.26
CA MET A 79 -8.82 5.83 -1.76
C MET A 79 -7.31 5.89 -2.03
N LEU A 80 -6.55 5.47 -1.03
CA LEU A 80 -5.19 4.96 -1.19
C LEU A 80 -5.24 3.45 -0.89
N VAL A 81 -4.55 2.65 -1.67
CA VAL A 81 -4.46 1.21 -1.42
C VAL A 81 -3.06 0.70 -1.70
N VAL A 82 -2.57 -0.12 -0.78
CA VAL A 82 -1.30 -0.85 -0.88
C VAL A 82 -1.59 -2.31 -0.61
N GLU A 83 -1.09 -3.18 -1.45
CA GLU A 83 -1.02 -4.61 -1.20
C GLU A 83 0.45 -5.00 -1.05
N ALA A 84 0.76 -5.72 0.01
CA ALA A 84 2.08 -6.25 0.30
C ALA A 84 1.97 -7.73 0.65
N THR A 85 2.84 -8.57 0.09
CA THR A 85 2.74 -10.02 0.24
C THR A 85 3.82 -10.59 1.15
N SER A 86 3.62 -11.83 1.59
CA SER A 86 4.63 -12.63 2.30
C SER A 86 5.88 -12.94 1.45
N GLU A 87 5.78 -12.78 0.13
CA GLU A 87 6.89 -12.97 -0.81
C GLU A 87 7.70 -11.67 -1.02
N ASN A 88 7.51 -10.67 -0.15
CA ASN A 88 8.14 -9.34 -0.24
C ASN A 88 7.82 -8.59 -1.53
N THR A 89 6.63 -8.78 -2.10
CA THR A 89 6.17 -7.98 -3.22
C THR A 89 5.18 -6.94 -2.78
N VAL A 90 5.19 -5.77 -3.44
CA VAL A 90 4.28 -4.67 -3.14
C VAL A 90 3.70 -4.07 -4.42
N ARG A 91 2.49 -3.52 -4.29
CA ARG A 91 1.87 -2.66 -5.31
C ARG A 91 0.99 -1.61 -4.64
N ALA A 92 0.83 -0.46 -5.26
CA ALA A 92 0.04 0.63 -4.71
C ALA A 92 -0.66 1.41 -5.80
N THR A 93 -1.80 2.01 -5.46
CA THR A 93 -2.51 2.96 -6.31
C THR A 93 -3.38 3.90 -5.48
N ALA A 94 -3.82 4.99 -6.10
CA ALA A 94 -4.74 5.95 -5.51
C ALA A 94 -5.89 6.26 -6.47
N ARG A 95 -7.06 6.52 -5.88
CA ARG A 95 -8.23 7.06 -6.59
C ARG A 95 -8.64 8.39 -5.98
N TRP A 96 -8.81 9.39 -6.82
CA TRP A 96 -9.23 10.72 -6.42
C TRP A 96 -10.16 11.32 -7.48
N ASP A 97 -10.76 12.44 -7.17
CA ASP A 97 -11.51 13.23 -8.15
C ASP A 97 -10.50 13.95 -9.06
N GLU A 98 -10.31 13.43 -10.27
CA GLU A 98 -9.35 13.96 -11.24
C GLU A 98 -9.74 15.34 -11.78
N THR A 99 -10.99 15.78 -11.55
CA THR A 99 -11.46 17.13 -11.93
C THR A 99 -11.20 18.16 -10.86
N ALA A 100 -10.87 17.72 -9.63
CA ALA A 100 -10.63 18.60 -8.49
C ALA A 100 -9.21 19.17 -8.52
N GLU A 101 -9.07 20.46 -8.22
CA GLU A 101 -7.78 21.06 -7.95
C GLU A 101 -7.22 20.56 -6.61
N ILE A 102 -6.00 20.05 -6.61
CA ILE A 102 -5.27 19.55 -5.44
C ILE A 102 -3.98 20.33 -5.33
N ARG A 103 -3.79 21.03 -4.21
CA ARG A 103 -2.58 21.79 -3.95
C ARG A 103 -1.48 20.88 -3.38
N ASP A 104 -0.23 21.21 -3.67
CA ASP A 104 0.94 20.43 -3.27
C ASP A 104 1.12 20.34 -1.75
N ASP A 105 0.70 21.39 -1.01
CA ASP A 105 0.81 21.51 0.45
C ASP A 105 -0.41 20.98 1.21
N GLU A 106 -1.38 20.41 0.52
CA GLU A 106 -2.64 20.00 1.13
C GLU A 106 -2.46 18.79 2.06
N SER A 107 -3.11 18.87 3.23
CA SER A 107 -3.04 17.79 4.22
C SER A 107 -3.86 16.57 3.80
N LEU A 108 -3.43 15.39 4.26
CA LEU A 108 -4.15 14.14 4.00
C LEU A 108 -5.60 14.19 4.49
N THR A 109 -5.84 14.75 5.68
CA THR A 109 -7.17 14.89 6.27
C THR A 109 -8.09 15.80 5.45
N ALA A 110 -7.56 16.91 4.92
CA ALA A 110 -8.31 17.79 4.03
C ALA A 110 -8.68 17.14 2.69
N LEU A 111 -7.81 16.29 2.17
CA LEU A 111 -8.06 15.53 0.94
C LEU A 111 -9.09 14.43 1.14
N LEU A 112 -9.04 13.72 2.25
CA LEU A 112 -9.93 12.59 2.56
C LEU A 112 -11.33 13.04 2.98
N GLY A 113 -11.45 14.19 3.65
CA GLY A 113 -12.71 14.68 4.22
C GLY A 113 -13.13 13.95 5.49
N GLU A 114 -14.37 14.21 5.91
CA GLU A 114 -14.95 13.61 7.13
C GLU A 114 -15.27 12.13 6.94
N ASN A 115 -15.41 11.40 8.06
CA ASN A 115 -15.78 9.97 8.11
C ASN A 115 -14.86 9.04 7.31
N SER A 116 -13.59 9.40 7.22
CA SER A 116 -12.59 8.58 6.58
C SER A 116 -12.23 7.37 7.45
N VAL A 117 -11.88 6.26 6.82
CA VAL A 117 -11.55 5.00 7.50
C VAL A 117 -10.21 4.46 7.05
N PHE A 118 -9.53 3.81 7.99
CA PHE A 118 -8.38 2.97 7.75
C PHE A 118 -8.84 1.51 7.76
N VAL A 119 -8.51 0.76 6.71
CA VAL A 119 -8.89 -0.63 6.54
C VAL A 119 -7.63 -1.48 6.39
N LEU A 120 -7.50 -2.48 7.23
CA LEU A 120 -6.45 -3.47 7.14
C LEU A 120 -7.08 -4.83 6.86
N THR A 121 -6.74 -5.43 5.73
CA THR A 121 -7.20 -6.76 5.35
C THR A 121 -6.02 -7.71 5.30
N HIS A 122 -6.05 -8.75 6.11
CA HIS A 122 -5.14 -9.89 5.98
C HIS A 122 -5.84 -10.96 5.16
N GLN A 123 -5.25 -11.31 4.04
CA GLN A 123 -5.75 -12.32 3.09
C GLN A 123 -4.76 -13.48 3.03
N PRO A 124 -4.88 -14.48 3.92
CA PRO A 124 -4.06 -15.67 3.86
C PRO A 124 -4.41 -16.48 2.59
N LYS A 125 -3.46 -17.26 2.08
CA LYS A 125 -3.64 -18.05 0.87
C LYS A 125 -4.69 -19.16 1.04
N ASP A 126 -4.68 -19.81 2.21
CA ASP A 126 -5.45 -21.03 2.47
C ASP A 126 -6.46 -20.86 3.64
N ALA A 127 -6.88 -19.64 3.95
CA ALA A 127 -7.86 -19.37 4.99
C ALA A 127 -8.75 -18.16 4.64
N ASP A 128 -9.83 -17.99 5.38
CA ASP A 128 -10.72 -16.86 5.20
C ASP A 128 -10.00 -15.52 5.50
N PRO A 129 -10.26 -14.46 4.72
CA PRO A 129 -9.68 -13.16 4.97
C PRO A 129 -10.23 -12.55 6.28
N TRP A 130 -9.36 -11.88 7.02
CA TRP A 130 -9.74 -11.07 8.15
C TRP A 130 -9.61 -9.58 7.80
N GLN A 131 -10.57 -8.79 8.23
CA GLN A 131 -10.58 -7.35 7.99
C GLN A 131 -10.85 -6.57 9.27
N GLY A 132 -9.98 -5.60 9.56
CA GLY A 132 -10.18 -4.58 10.57
C GLY A 132 -10.49 -3.24 9.91
N VAL A 133 -11.57 -2.58 10.38
CA VAL A 133 -11.94 -1.23 9.94
C VAL A 133 -11.93 -0.34 11.15
N VAL A 134 -11.15 0.74 11.11
CA VAL A 134 -11.08 1.71 12.21
C VAL A 134 -11.31 3.12 11.65
N PRO A 135 -11.98 4.00 12.40
CA PRO A 135 -12.03 5.41 12.06
C PRO A 135 -10.61 5.97 11.91
N LEU A 136 -10.44 6.86 10.97
CA LEU A 136 -9.17 7.50 10.73
C LEU A 136 -8.92 8.55 11.81
N GLU A 137 -8.03 8.23 12.75
CA GLU A 137 -7.66 9.12 13.85
C GLU A 137 -6.19 9.52 13.73
N GLY A 138 -5.94 10.83 13.59
CA GLY A 138 -4.62 11.41 13.42
C GLY A 138 -4.49 12.19 12.10
N ASP A 139 -3.45 13.00 12.02
CA ASP A 139 -3.25 13.93 10.90
C ASP A 139 -2.34 13.35 9.80
N SER A 140 -1.74 12.19 10.04
CA SER A 140 -0.82 11.50 9.11
C SER A 140 -1.00 9.99 9.15
N ILE A 141 -0.55 9.31 8.10
CA ILE A 141 -0.55 7.84 8.02
C ILE A 141 0.24 7.23 9.19
N ALA A 142 1.39 7.81 9.55
CA ALA A 142 2.18 7.33 10.68
C ALA A 142 1.39 7.37 12.00
N GLN A 143 0.67 8.47 12.28
CA GLN A 143 -0.15 8.60 13.49
C GLN A 143 -1.32 7.61 13.51
N MET A 144 -1.97 7.40 12.37
CA MET A 144 -3.05 6.42 12.23
C MET A 144 -2.56 5.00 12.55
N LEU A 145 -1.39 4.63 12.06
CA LEU A 145 -0.77 3.32 12.33
C LEU A 145 -0.37 3.17 13.79
N VAL A 146 0.23 4.20 14.40
CA VAL A 146 0.57 4.18 15.83
C VAL A 146 -0.69 3.98 16.69
N ASN A 147 -1.77 4.68 16.37
CA ASN A 147 -3.07 4.53 17.06
C ASN A 147 -3.64 3.11 16.89
N TYR A 148 -3.56 2.56 15.67
CA TYR A 148 -3.96 1.18 15.39
C TYR A 148 -3.12 0.17 16.20
N MET A 149 -1.78 0.29 16.18
CA MET A 149 -0.88 -0.60 16.94
C MET A 149 -1.16 -0.57 18.43
N LYS A 150 -1.41 0.60 18.97
CA LYS A 150 -1.72 0.76 20.40
C LYS A 150 -3.05 0.12 20.80
N ARG A 151 -4.10 0.27 19.95
CA ARG A 151 -5.46 -0.19 20.28
C ARG A 151 -5.70 -1.65 19.95
N SER A 152 -5.22 -2.10 18.80
CA SER A 152 -5.51 -3.44 18.28
C SER A 152 -4.44 -4.46 18.67
N GLU A 153 -3.16 -4.04 18.64
CA GLU A 153 -2.03 -4.93 18.92
C GLU A 153 -1.47 -4.78 20.33
N GLN A 154 -1.85 -3.71 21.04
CA GLN A 154 -1.36 -3.36 22.39
C GLN A 154 0.17 -3.24 22.46
N LEU A 155 0.78 -2.76 21.37
CA LEU A 155 2.21 -2.57 21.23
C LEU A 155 2.57 -1.09 21.21
N ASP A 156 3.47 -0.68 22.11
CA ASP A 156 4.07 0.65 22.04
C ASP A 156 4.96 0.73 20.80
N THR A 157 4.57 1.58 19.88
CA THR A 157 5.18 1.67 18.56
C THR A 157 5.45 3.12 18.21
N TYR A 158 6.64 3.41 17.70
CA TYR A 158 6.99 4.66 17.03
C TYR A 158 7.14 4.38 15.55
N ILE A 159 6.52 5.22 14.71
CA ILE A 159 6.63 5.13 13.24
C ILE A 159 6.89 6.53 12.70
N THR A 160 7.85 6.64 11.81
CA THR A 160 8.01 7.81 10.92
C THR A 160 8.02 7.34 9.47
N LEU A 161 7.35 8.09 8.61
CA LEU A 161 7.17 7.81 7.18
C LEU A 161 7.55 9.07 6.40
N ALA A 162 8.11 8.87 5.22
CA ALA A 162 8.35 9.95 4.27
C ALA A 162 8.29 9.42 2.83
N ALA A 163 7.88 10.27 1.92
CA ALA A 163 8.01 10.03 0.49
C ALA A 163 8.27 11.33 -0.25
N ASP A 164 9.14 11.27 -1.24
CA ASP A 164 9.46 12.36 -2.15
C ASP A 164 9.44 11.87 -3.62
N ASP A 165 10.03 12.64 -4.52
CA ASP A 165 10.07 12.27 -5.94
C ASP A 165 11.01 11.08 -6.22
N HIS A 166 11.89 10.73 -5.28
CA HIS A 166 12.96 9.75 -5.46
C HIS A 166 12.69 8.43 -4.74
N ALA A 167 12.15 8.49 -3.52
CA ALA A 167 11.97 7.30 -2.70
C ALA A 167 10.81 7.44 -1.72
N ALA A 168 10.34 6.29 -1.23
CA ALA A 168 9.49 6.17 -0.06
C ALA A 168 10.26 5.45 1.05
N GLY A 169 10.19 5.97 2.28
CA GLY A 169 10.95 5.47 3.42
C GLY A 169 10.11 5.35 4.68
N ALA A 170 10.52 4.44 5.55
CA ALA A 170 9.91 4.24 6.86
C ALA A 170 10.94 3.81 7.90
N LEU A 171 10.75 4.27 9.13
CA LEU A 171 11.41 3.75 10.31
C LEU A 171 10.35 3.38 11.34
N LEU A 172 10.42 2.16 11.85
CA LEU A 172 9.59 1.65 12.94
C LEU A 172 10.48 1.27 14.12
N LEU A 173 10.04 1.63 15.32
CA LEU A 173 10.55 1.11 16.59
C LEU A 173 9.37 0.53 17.37
N GLN A 174 9.60 -0.59 18.06
CA GLN A 174 8.55 -1.26 18.80
C GLN A 174 9.12 -1.94 20.06
N ARG A 175 8.43 -1.72 21.19
CA ARG A 175 8.74 -2.47 22.43
C ARG A 175 8.39 -3.95 22.25
N LEU A 176 9.24 -4.82 22.78
CA LEU A 176 8.92 -6.25 22.89
C LEU A 176 8.05 -6.46 24.14
N PRO A 177 6.93 -7.21 24.03
CA PRO A 177 5.92 -7.27 25.09
C PRO A 177 6.33 -8.10 26.30
N GLU A 178 7.38 -8.92 26.21
CA GLU A 178 7.73 -9.93 27.23
C GLU A 178 8.77 -9.43 28.25
N GLU A 179 9.31 -8.23 28.08
CA GLU A 179 10.36 -7.71 28.94
C GLU A 179 9.99 -6.34 29.53
N GLU A 180 10.35 -6.11 30.78
CA GLU A 180 10.23 -4.80 31.41
C GLU A 180 11.25 -3.84 30.78
N LEU A 181 10.77 -2.82 30.09
CA LEU A 181 11.59 -1.74 29.55
C LEU A 181 11.41 -0.50 30.42
N ASP A 182 12.52 0.10 30.85
CA ASP A 182 12.51 1.42 31.45
C ASP A 182 11.94 2.45 30.44
N ASP A 183 10.94 3.22 30.89
CA ASP A 183 10.32 4.25 30.06
C ASP A 183 11.35 5.28 29.57
N ALA A 184 12.39 5.59 30.38
CA ALA A 184 13.47 6.50 29.98
C ALA A 184 14.27 5.95 28.80
N ALA A 185 14.52 4.64 28.72
CA ALA A 185 15.20 4.02 27.57
C ALA A 185 14.35 4.10 26.30
N TRP A 186 13.05 3.86 26.40
CA TRP A 186 12.12 4.03 25.27
C TRP A 186 12.07 5.49 24.77
N GLU A 187 11.93 6.43 25.71
CA GLU A 187 11.91 7.85 25.41
C GLU A 187 13.20 8.32 24.75
N HIS A 188 14.34 7.83 25.23
CA HIS A 188 15.65 8.13 24.65
C HIS A 188 15.76 7.67 23.19
N VAL A 189 15.43 6.38 22.91
CA VAL A 189 15.55 5.81 21.57
C VAL A 189 14.57 6.49 20.61
N THR A 190 13.33 6.77 21.04
CA THR A 190 12.34 7.43 20.19
C THR A 190 12.65 8.92 19.97
N THR A 191 13.22 9.61 20.96
CA THR A 191 13.66 11.01 20.81
C THR A 191 14.79 11.12 19.76
N LEU A 192 15.73 10.19 19.74
CA LEU A 192 16.74 10.13 18.69
C LEU A 192 16.09 9.87 17.32
N ALA A 193 15.15 8.93 17.24
CA ALA A 193 14.44 8.65 16.00
C ALA A 193 13.67 9.87 15.45
N GLN A 194 13.10 10.71 16.32
CA GLN A 194 12.41 11.96 15.93
C GLN A 194 13.34 12.98 15.26
N THR A 195 14.64 12.86 15.41
CA THR A 195 15.62 13.73 14.74
C THR A 195 15.87 13.35 13.29
N LEU A 196 15.38 12.20 12.83
CA LEU A 196 15.50 11.77 11.44
C LEU A 196 14.58 12.60 10.55
N THR A 197 15.18 13.38 9.68
CA THR A 197 14.42 14.22 8.74
C THR A 197 13.80 13.40 7.62
N PRO A 198 12.72 13.88 6.97
CA PRO A 198 12.15 13.22 5.80
C PRO A 198 13.18 12.94 4.69
N GLN A 199 14.06 13.91 4.42
CA GLN A 199 15.10 13.81 3.41
C GLN A 199 16.16 12.73 3.76
N GLU A 200 16.49 12.58 5.04
CA GLU A 200 17.37 11.51 5.49
C GLU A 200 16.69 10.14 5.40
N LEU A 201 15.40 10.07 5.74
CA LEU A 201 14.66 8.81 5.69
C LEU A 201 14.49 8.28 4.26
N THR A 202 14.33 9.16 3.26
CA THR A 202 14.28 8.78 1.84
C THR A 202 15.67 8.63 1.21
N GLY A 203 16.68 9.35 1.72
CA GLY A 203 18.02 9.41 1.12
C GLY A 203 19.04 8.42 1.67
N LEU A 204 18.96 8.07 2.97
CA LEU A 204 19.93 7.20 3.62
C LEU A 204 19.51 5.73 3.55
N ASP A 205 20.49 4.85 3.39
CA ASP A 205 20.27 3.43 3.67
C ASP A 205 20.20 3.15 5.18
N ALA A 206 19.79 1.94 5.53
CA ALA A 206 19.58 1.55 6.93
C ALA A 206 20.86 1.72 7.78
N HIS A 207 22.02 1.36 7.24
CA HIS A 207 23.29 1.44 8.00
C HIS A 207 23.63 2.89 8.34
N HIS A 208 23.56 3.79 7.37
CA HIS A 208 23.84 5.20 7.59
C HIS A 208 22.82 5.87 8.50
N ALA A 209 21.52 5.57 8.32
CA ALA A 209 20.46 6.10 9.16
C ALA A 209 20.61 5.64 10.62
N LEU A 210 20.81 4.34 10.84
CA LEU A 210 20.98 3.78 12.19
C LEU A 210 22.29 4.25 12.87
N TYR A 211 23.39 4.35 12.13
CA TYR A 211 24.64 4.90 12.67
C TYR A 211 24.46 6.36 13.09
N ARG A 212 23.80 7.18 12.27
CA ARG A 212 23.53 8.57 12.61
C ARG A 212 22.71 8.71 13.89
N LEU A 213 21.69 7.85 14.07
CA LEU A 213 20.78 7.91 15.22
C LEU A 213 21.39 7.28 16.48
N TYR A 214 22.07 6.13 16.34
CA TYR A 214 22.37 5.22 17.45
C TYR A 214 23.83 4.80 17.53
N HIS A 215 24.78 5.62 17.06
CA HIS A 215 26.21 5.28 17.09
C HIS A 215 26.77 5.05 18.51
N GLU A 216 26.14 5.64 19.54
CA GLU A 216 26.53 5.41 20.95
C GLU A 216 25.98 4.08 21.49
N THR A 217 24.84 3.61 20.97
CA THR A 217 24.20 2.35 21.36
C THR A 217 23.76 1.63 20.08
N PRO A 218 24.70 1.11 19.29
CA PRO A 218 24.41 0.59 17.96
C PRO A 218 23.55 -0.67 18.04
N PRO A 219 22.41 -0.72 17.31
CA PRO A 219 21.61 -1.93 17.23
C PRO A 219 22.29 -3.00 16.38
N ARG A 220 21.99 -4.25 16.67
CA ARG A 220 22.35 -5.36 15.80
C ARG A 220 21.41 -5.37 14.59
N VAL A 221 22.00 -5.28 13.41
CA VAL A 221 21.27 -5.24 12.14
C VAL A 221 21.27 -6.64 11.53
N PHE A 222 20.10 -7.06 11.04
CA PHE A 222 19.94 -8.34 10.35
C PHE A 222 20.16 -8.17 8.83
N GLU A 223 20.30 -9.30 8.14
CA GLU A 223 20.41 -9.33 6.68
C GLU A 223 19.21 -8.62 6.04
N PRO A 224 19.45 -7.71 5.09
CA PRO A 224 18.38 -6.99 4.42
C PRO A 224 17.57 -7.91 3.50
N GLU A 225 16.28 -7.64 3.42
CA GLU A 225 15.35 -8.35 2.56
C GLU A 225 14.97 -7.47 1.37
N ALA A 226 15.11 -7.97 0.15
CA ALA A 226 14.69 -7.27 -1.05
C ALA A 226 13.16 -7.17 -1.10
N ILE A 227 12.66 -6.02 -1.59
CA ILE A 227 11.26 -5.78 -1.89
C ILE A 227 11.13 -5.53 -3.39
N GLU A 228 10.13 -6.13 -4.02
CA GLU A 228 9.91 -6.02 -5.46
C GLU A 228 8.49 -5.53 -5.76
N PHE A 229 8.33 -4.85 -6.89
CA PHE A 229 7.01 -4.60 -7.42
C PHE A 229 6.50 -5.86 -8.12
N ALA A 230 5.30 -6.31 -7.75
CA ALA A 230 4.59 -7.35 -8.50
C ALA A 230 3.09 -7.06 -8.56
N CYS A 231 2.51 -7.27 -9.74
CA CYS A 231 1.07 -7.17 -9.91
C CYS A 231 0.48 -8.55 -10.19
N THR A 232 -0.50 -8.92 -9.39
CA THR A 232 -1.19 -10.21 -9.48
C THR A 232 -2.37 -10.20 -10.45
N CYS A 233 -2.55 -9.12 -11.25
CA CYS A 233 -3.61 -9.07 -12.25
C CYS A 233 -3.36 -10.08 -13.36
N SER A 234 -4.45 -10.61 -13.91
CA SER A 234 -4.40 -11.53 -15.03
C SER A 234 -5.70 -11.46 -15.84
N ARG A 235 -5.65 -11.88 -17.10
CA ARG A 235 -6.88 -11.98 -17.92
C ARG A 235 -7.94 -12.86 -17.24
N GLY A 236 -7.54 -13.95 -16.55
CA GLY A 236 -8.47 -14.81 -15.82
C GLY A 236 -9.20 -14.06 -14.69
N LYS A 237 -8.48 -13.30 -13.84
CA LYS A 237 -9.10 -12.50 -12.78
C LYS A 237 -10.05 -11.41 -13.32
N VAL A 238 -9.70 -10.82 -14.47
CA VAL A 238 -10.59 -9.87 -15.14
C VAL A 238 -11.82 -10.58 -15.71
N SER A 239 -11.64 -11.77 -16.29
CA SER A 239 -12.76 -12.61 -16.74
C SER A 239 -13.73 -12.95 -15.60
N ASP A 240 -13.20 -13.36 -14.44
CA ASP A 240 -14.03 -13.65 -13.25
C ASP A 240 -14.82 -12.43 -12.79
N MET A 241 -14.21 -11.24 -12.83
CA MET A 241 -14.90 -9.99 -12.53
C MET A 241 -16.00 -9.68 -13.53
N LEU A 242 -15.76 -9.86 -14.84
CA LEU A 242 -16.78 -9.68 -15.89
C LEU A 242 -17.95 -10.66 -15.72
N LEU A 243 -17.68 -11.90 -15.35
CA LEU A 243 -18.71 -12.89 -15.04
C LEU A 243 -19.61 -12.45 -13.88
N MET A 244 -19.06 -11.82 -12.84
CA MET A 244 -19.84 -11.30 -11.71
C MET A 244 -20.75 -10.12 -12.10
N LEU A 245 -20.38 -9.30 -13.08
CA LEU A 245 -21.19 -8.20 -13.59
C LEU A 245 -22.38 -8.70 -14.42
N GLY A 246 -22.27 -9.84 -15.06
CA GLY A 246 -23.35 -10.49 -15.79
C GLY A 246 -23.34 -10.24 -17.29
N GLY A 247 -23.84 -11.25 -18.05
CA GLY A 247 -23.77 -11.27 -19.51
C GLY A 247 -24.58 -10.14 -20.18
N GLN A 248 -25.71 -9.73 -19.61
CA GLN A 248 -26.54 -8.69 -20.18
C GLN A 248 -25.82 -7.32 -20.17
N GLU A 249 -25.20 -6.95 -19.05
CA GLU A 249 -24.46 -5.70 -18.94
C GLU A 249 -23.24 -5.67 -19.86
N ILE A 250 -22.40 -6.71 -19.77
CA ILE A 250 -21.18 -6.81 -20.57
C ILE A 250 -21.48 -6.97 -22.06
N GLY A 251 -22.50 -7.79 -22.41
CA GLY A 251 -22.99 -7.96 -23.77
C GLY A 251 -23.48 -6.63 -24.37
N GLY A 252 -24.17 -5.79 -23.57
CA GLY A 252 -24.63 -4.48 -23.97
C GLY A 252 -23.46 -3.55 -24.36
N VAL A 253 -22.44 -3.45 -23.54
CA VAL A 253 -21.24 -2.64 -23.81
C VAL A 253 -20.56 -3.10 -25.11
N VAL A 254 -20.37 -4.41 -25.28
CA VAL A 254 -19.70 -4.96 -26.47
C VAL A 254 -20.59 -4.80 -27.72
N ALA A 255 -21.91 -4.91 -27.59
CA ALA A 255 -22.84 -4.69 -28.71
C ALA A 255 -22.75 -3.23 -29.25
N GLU A 256 -22.55 -2.26 -28.36
CA GLU A 256 -22.46 -0.83 -28.71
C GLU A 256 -21.04 -0.41 -29.15
N GLN A 257 -20.01 -0.88 -28.45
CA GLN A 257 -18.61 -0.40 -28.61
C GLN A 257 -17.69 -1.39 -29.37
N GLY A 258 -18.18 -2.62 -29.64
CA GLY A 258 -17.41 -3.68 -30.31
C GLY A 258 -16.45 -4.45 -29.37
N SER A 259 -16.04 -3.86 -28.25
CA SER A 259 -15.20 -4.49 -27.25
C SER A 259 -15.30 -3.76 -25.90
N ILE A 260 -14.89 -4.44 -24.84
CA ILE A 260 -14.70 -3.82 -23.52
C ILE A 260 -13.21 -3.86 -23.14
N GLN A 261 -12.67 -2.73 -22.72
CA GLN A 261 -11.31 -2.63 -22.21
C GLN A 261 -11.34 -2.41 -20.69
N ILE A 262 -10.58 -3.20 -19.97
CA ILE A 262 -10.37 -3.08 -18.52
C ILE A 262 -8.88 -2.83 -18.29
N ASP A 263 -8.58 -1.74 -17.61
CA ASP A 263 -7.23 -1.39 -17.23
C ASP A 263 -7.01 -1.73 -15.76
N CYS A 264 -5.88 -2.35 -15.44
CA CYS A 264 -5.53 -2.64 -14.05
C CYS A 264 -5.15 -1.36 -13.32
N ASP A 265 -5.80 -1.04 -12.20
CA ASP A 265 -5.53 0.17 -11.42
C ASP A 265 -4.09 0.23 -10.86
N PHE A 266 -3.40 -0.91 -10.71
CA PHE A 266 -2.06 -0.97 -10.14
C PHE A 266 -0.93 -0.89 -11.16
N CYS A 267 -1.04 -1.59 -12.30
CA CYS A 267 0.04 -1.68 -13.28
C CYS A 267 -0.36 -1.20 -14.68
N HIS A 268 -1.59 -0.72 -14.83
CA HIS A 268 -2.16 -0.23 -16.08
C HIS A 268 -2.09 -1.19 -17.27
N SER A 269 -1.89 -2.50 -16.99
CA SER A 269 -2.04 -3.55 -18.02
C SER A 269 -3.47 -3.53 -18.54
N LYS A 270 -3.59 -3.57 -19.87
CA LYS A 270 -4.86 -3.48 -20.58
C LYS A 270 -5.37 -4.87 -20.95
N TYR A 271 -6.61 -5.15 -20.63
CA TYR A 271 -7.31 -6.37 -20.96
C TYR A 271 -8.50 -6.03 -21.84
N VAL A 272 -8.43 -6.45 -23.12
CA VAL A 272 -9.50 -6.21 -24.08
C VAL A 272 -10.25 -7.51 -24.32
N PHE A 273 -11.59 -7.42 -24.32
CA PHE A 273 -12.50 -8.55 -24.60
C PHE A 273 -13.41 -8.10 -25.74
N ASP A 274 -13.34 -8.80 -26.85
CA ASP A 274 -14.21 -8.62 -27.99
C ASP A 274 -15.47 -9.49 -27.88
N GLU A 275 -16.33 -9.44 -28.91
CA GLU A 275 -17.56 -10.23 -28.95
C GLU A 275 -17.33 -11.74 -28.81
N THR A 276 -16.26 -12.25 -29.44
CA THR A 276 -15.90 -13.67 -29.37
C THR A 276 -15.49 -14.06 -27.94
N ASP A 277 -14.66 -13.23 -27.30
CA ASP A 277 -14.23 -13.42 -25.92
C ASP A 277 -15.42 -13.44 -24.96
N VAL A 278 -16.32 -12.46 -25.09
CA VAL A 278 -17.50 -12.31 -24.21
C VAL A 278 -18.48 -13.47 -24.41
N ASN A 279 -18.78 -13.85 -25.64
CA ASN A 279 -19.65 -14.99 -25.91
C ASN A 279 -19.05 -16.31 -25.38
N ALA A 280 -17.72 -16.49 -25.52
CA ALA A 280 -17.04 -17.66 -24.95
C ALA A 280 -17.07 -17.65 -23.41
N LEU A 281 -16.92 -16.47 -22.78
CA LEU A 281 -16.90 -16.32 -21.33
C LEU A 281 -18.24 -16.70 -20.70
N PHE A 282 -19.37 -16.27 -21.30
CA PHE A 282 -20.71 -16.57 -20.79
C PHE A 282 -21.29 -17.88 -21.33
N GLY A 283 -20.62 -18.57 -22.25
CA GLY A 283 -21.10 -19.83 -22.83
C GLY A 283 -22.37 -19.69 -23.70
N ALA A 284 -22.68 -18.46 -24.14
CA ALA A 284 -23.86 -18.15 -24.95
C ALA A 284 -23.61 -16.92 -25.80
N ASP A 285 -24.38 -16.76 -26.87
CA ASP A 285 -24.34 -15.56 -27.73
C ASP A 285 -25.08 -14.38 -27.10
N VAL A 286 -24.51 -13.87 -25.99
CA VAL A 286 -25.11 -12.79 -25.18
C VAL A 286 -25.11 -11.46 -25.90
N VAL A 287 -24.13 -11.21 -26.76
CA VAL A 287 -23.99 -9.93 -27.48
C VAL A 287 -25.12 -9.79 -28.50
N ASN A 288 -25.38 -10.83 -29.31
CA ASN A 288 -26.50 -10.80 -30.27
C ASN A 288 -27.85 -10.83 -29.60
N ALA A 289 -27.98 -11.52 -28.47
CA ALA A 289 -29.25 -11.49 -27.71
C ALA A 289 -29.62 -10.07 -27.26
N VAL A 290 -28.62 -9.30 -26.74
CA VAL A 290 -28.84 -7.91 -26.34
C VAL A 290 -29.12 -6.99 -27.55
N ARG A 291 -28.42 -7.19 -28.69
CA ARG A 291 -28.73 -6.42 -29.92
C ARG A 291 -30.18 -6.59 -30.38
N GLN A 292 -30.66 -7.82 -30.40
CA GLN A 292 -32.04 -8.12 -30.78
C GLN A 292 -33.06 -7.56 -29.79
N GLU A 293 -32.75 -7.52 -28.49
CA GLU A 293 -33.62 -6.91 -27.48
C GLU A 293 -33.72 -5.40 -27.68
N ASN A 294 -32.60 -4.73 -27.91
CA ASN A 294 -32.53 -3.29 -28.18
C ASN A 294 -33.27 -2.89 -29.45
N GLU A 295 -33.21 -3.70 -30.53
CA GLU A 295 -33.99 -3.48 -31.77
C GLU A 295 -35.52 -3.62 -31.58
N ARG A 296 -35.96 -4.45 -30.62
CA ARG A 296 -37.38 -4.62 -30.32
C ARG A 296 -37.97 -3.49 -29.47
N LEU A 297 -37.13 -2.73 -28.79
CA LEU A 297 -37.53 -1.62 -27.91
C LEU A 297 -37.50 -0.26 -28.61
N GLN A 298 -37.01 -0.18 -29.84
CA GLN A 298 -37.06 0.99 -30.75
C GLN A 298 -38.25 0.88 -31.70
#